data_7089d5af0e9ec44678de0015c93ef5c0
#
_entry.id   7089d5af0e9ec44678de0015c93ef5c0
#
_cell.length_a   1.000
_cell.length_b   1.000
_cell.length_c   1.000
_cell.angle_alpha   90.00
_cell.angle_beta   90.00
_cell.angle_gamma   90.00
#
_symmetry.space_group_name_H-M   'P 1'
#
loop_
_entity.id
_entity.type
_entity.pdbx_description
1 polymer ?
#
loop_
_entity_poly.entity_id
_entity_poly.type
_entity_poly.pdbx_seq_one_letter_code
_entity_poly.pdbx_strand_id
1 'polypeptide(L)'
;MIKRIVDISKNLKKGKVLIVYGPRQVGKTTLIQEYLSKTSFKYKYSIGDDLQLARDLSKCTITSTINYVGNYDLLVIDEAQKIPNIELALKLMVDTFPEKYFIATGSSSFDLASQTAESLTGRKNVIDLYPISQFELSKDISRDELIHQIESFLIYGSYPDVLNQTTYLEKEKVIKQLTNSYLLNYYCFKPSWCA
;
A
#
# COMPACT_ATOMS: atom_id res chain seq x y z
N MET A 1 18.85 -2.92 1.52
CA MET A 1 17.44 -2.46 1.34
C MET A 1 17.32 -1.12 2.03
N ILE A 2 16.88 -0.09 1.35
CA ILE A 2 16.77 1.28 1.89
C ILE A 2 15.71 1.32 2.99
N LYS A 3 16.10 1.80 4.16
CA LYS A 3 15.19 1.87 5.31
C LYS A 3 14.22 3.03 5.15
N ARG A 4 12.92 2.73 5.18
CA ARG A 4 11.86 3.74 5.09
C ARG A 4 11.77 4.56 6.38
N ILE A 5 11.38 5.83 6.25
CA ILE A 5 11.11 6.71 7.41
C ILE A 5 9.80 6.33 8.08
N VAL A 6 8.88 5.84 7.29
CA VAL A 6 7.54 5.46 7.74
C VAL A 6 7.63 4.31 8.74
N ASP A 7 7.06 4.52 9.92
CA ASP A 7 6.99 3.53 11.00
C ASP A 7 5.54 3.07 11.18
N ILE A 8 5.28 1.82 10.81
CA ILE A 8 3.94 1.21 10.95
C ILE A 8 3.51 1.16 12.41
N SER A 9 4.42 0.83 13.34
CA SER A 9 4.11 0.67 14.76
C SER A 9 3.52 1.94 15.38
N LYS A 10 4.01 3.11 14.98
CA LYS A 10 3.52 4.41 15.49
C LYS A 10 2.12 4.76 15.03
N ASN A 11 1.73 4.26 13.87
CA ASN A 11 0.47 4.58 13.21
C ASN A 11 -0.60 3.49 13.42
N LEU A 12 -0.21 2.29 13.84
CA LEU A 12 -1.09 1.17 14.09
C LEU A 12 -1.79 1.33 15.44
N LYS A 13 -3.12 1.38 15.43
CA LYS A 13 -3.96 1.55 16.64
C LYS A 13 -5.06 0.53 16.67
N LYS A 14 -5.39 0.04 17.86
CA LYS A 14 -6.56 -0.82 18.10
C LYS A 14 -7.84 -0.11 17.67
N GLY A 15 -8.78 -0.86 17.13
CA GLY A 15 -10.07 -0.32 16.69
C GLY A 15 -9.97 0.66 15.52
N LYS A 16 -8.86 0.64 14.79
CA LYS A 16 -8.69 1.43 13.55
C LYS A 16 -7.96 0.61 12.49
N VAL A 17 -8.32 0.85 11.25
CA VAL A 17 -7.58 0.34 10.10
C VAL A 17 -6.44 1.29 9.79
N LEU A 18 -5.22 0.78 9.75
CA LEU A 18 -4.10 1.49 9.15
C LEU A 18 -4.12 1.24 7.64
N ILE A 19 -4.35 2.28 6.86
CA ILE A 19 -4.36 2.20 5.40
C ILE A 19 -3.04 2.75 4.87
N VAL A 20 -2.31 1.92 4.13
CA VAL A 20 -1.05 2.32 3.48
C VAL A 20 -1.34 2.53 1.99
N TYR A 21 -1.47 3.78 1.59
CA TYR A 21 -1.61 4.17 0.19
C TYR A 21 -0.25 4.40 -0.45
N GLY A 22 -0.22 4.33 -1.75
CA GLY A 22 0.94 4.69 -2.54
C GLY A 22 0.89 4.03 -3.92
N PRO A 23 1.63 4.58 -4.90
CA PRO A 23 1.67 4.00 -6.24
C PRO A 23 2.13 2.54 -6.19
N ARG A 24 1.86 1.80 -7.25
CA ARG A 24 2.38 0.43 -7.35
C ARG A 24 3.91 0.47 -7.36
N GLN A 25 4.55 -0.61 -6.97
CA GLN A 25 6.02 -0.77 -6.95
C GLN A 25 6.77 0.26 -6.07
N VAL A 26 6.05 1.03 -5.24
CA VAL A 26 6.67 1.97 -4.28
C VAL A 26 7.21 1.28 -3.03
N GLY A 27 6.93 -0.02 -2.85
CA GLY A 27 7.41 -0.83 -1.72
C GLY A 27 6.40 -1.00 -0.57
N LYS A 28 5.07 -0.88 -0.80
CA LYS A 28 4.04 -1.11 0.24
C LYS A 28 4.15 -2.49 0.86
N THR A 29 4.09 -3.52 0.03
CA THR A 29 4.20 -4.93 0.44
C THR A 29 5.50 -5.19 1.20
N THR A 30 6.62 -4.65 0.71
CA THR A 30 7.93 -4.79 1.36
C THR A 30 7.94 -4.16 2.75
N LEU A 31 7.38 -2.96 2.90
CA LEU A 31 7.25 -2.27 4.19
C LEU A 31 6.41 -3.07 5.19
N ILE A 32 5.30 -3.65 4.74
CA ILE A 32 4.43 -4.50 5.57
C ILE A 32 5.16 -5.78 5.97
N GLN A 33 5.81 -6.46 5.05
CA GLN A 33 6.54 -7.70 5.33
C GLN A 33 7.71 -7.46 6.30
N GLU A 34 8.43 -6.34 6.17
CA GLU A 34 9.46 -5.94 7.11
C GLU A 34 8.88 -5.74 8.53
N TYR A 35 7.71 -5.11 8.65
CA TYR A 35 7.02 -4.96 9.91
C TYR A 35 6.59 -6.32 10.48
N LEU A 36 5.99 -7.18 9.66
CA LEU A 36 5.52 -8.50 10.06
C LEU A 36 6.65 -9.43 10.52
N SER A 37 7.84 -9.31 9.94
CA SER A 37 9.01 -10.10 10.37
C SER A 37 9.52 -9.75 11.76
N LYS A 38 9.13 -8.59 12.31
CA LYS A 38 9.60 -8.08 13.61
C LYS A 38 8.50 -8.05 14.67
N THR A 39 7.24 -8.25 14.29
CA THR A 39 6.11 -8.19 15.21
C THR A 39 5.98 -9.47 16.04
N SER A 40 5.52 -9.33 17.28
CA SER A 40 5.13 -10.46 18.13
C SER A 40 3.65 -10.82 18.02
N PHE A 41 2.86 -10.07 17.24
CA PHE A 41 1.44 -10.36 17.07
C PHE A 41 1.23 -11.67 16.30
N LYS A 42 0.23 -12.44 16.71
CA LYS A 42 -0.31 -13.51 15.88
C LYS A 42 -1.09 -12.88 14.73
N TYR A 43 -0.52 -12.92 13.54
CA TYR A 43 -1.11 -12.22 12.39
C TYR A 43 -1.64 -13.17 11.32
N LYS A 44 -2.57 -12.65 10.51
CA LYS A 44 -3.04 -13.23 9.27
C LYS A 44 -2.73 -12.25 8.14
N TYR A 45 -1.98 -12.70 7.14
CA TYR A 45 -1.69 -11.95 5.92
C TYR A 45 -2.50 -12.52 4.77
N SER A 46 -3.21 -11.67 4.06
CA SER A 46 -4.07 -12.02 2.93
C SER A 46 -3.84 -11.04 1.78
N ILE A 47 -4.05 -11.49 0.56
CA ILE A 47 -3.88 -10.68 -0.66
C ILE A 47 -5.24 -10.52 -1.33
N GLY A 48 -5.61 -9.30 -1.71
CA GLY A 48 -6.90 -8.98 -2.32
C GLY A 48 -7.14 -9.67 -3.68
N ASP A 49 -6.09 -10.21 -4.31
CA ASP A 49 -6.18 -11.03 -5.53
C ASP A 49 -6.76 -12.43 -5.28
N ASP A 50 -6.83 -12.88 -4.03
CA ASP A 50 -7.45 -14.16 -3.70
C ASP A 50 -8.97 -14.08 -3.90
N LEU A 51 -9.45 -14.80 -4.92
CA LEU A 51 -10.86 -14.82 -5.29
C LEU A 51 -11.78 -15.35 -4.19
N GLN A 52 -11.29 -16.31 -3.37
CA GLN A 52 -12.08 -16.84 -2.27
C GLN A 52 -12.21 -15.81 -1.17
N LEU A 53 -11.12 -15.15 -0.81
CA LEU A 53 -11.12 -14.04 0.13
C LEU A 53 -12.05 -12.92 -0.34
N ALA A 54 -11.95 -12.52 -1.60
CA ALA A 54 -12.77 -11.47 -2.18
C ALA A 54 -14.27 -11.81 -2.10
N ARG A 55 -14.65 -13.06 -2.42
CA ARG A 55 -16.03 -13.54 -2.30
C ARG A 55 -16.55 -13.52 -0.86
N ASP A 56 -15.71 -13.91 0.10
CA ASP A 56 -16.13 -14.01 1.49
C ASP A 56 -16.24 -12.63 2.14
N LEU A 57 -15.31 -11.73 1.89
CA LEU A 57 -15.35 -10.37 2.44
C LEU A 57 -16.38 -9.48 1.75
N SER A 58 -16.63 -9.65 0.45
CA SER A 58 -17.64 -8.86 -0.28
C SER A 58 -19.08 -9.10 0.18
N LYS A 59 -19.32 -10.20 0.92
CA LYS A 59 -20.64 -10.46 1.55
C LYS A 59 -21.00 -9.42 2.62
N CYS A 60 -19.98 -8.77 3.19
CA CYS A 60 -20.13 -7.73 4.24
C CYS A 60 -21.09 -8.16 5.36
N THR A 61 -21.00 -9.41 5.83
CA THR A 61 -21.80 -9.95 6.94
C THR A 61 -20.97 -10.12 8.20
N ILE A 62 -21.60 -10.03 9.36
CA ILE A 62 -20.93 -10.28 10.65
C ILE A 62 -20.32 -11.67 10.68
N THR A 63 -21.03 -12.68 10.17
CA THR A 63 -20.55 -14.07 10.12
C THR A 63 -19.30 -14.21 9.28
N SER A 64 -19.27 -13.64 8.06
CA SER A 64 -18.07 -13.67 7.22
C SER A 64 -16.89 -12.93 7.87
N THR A 65 -17.18 -11.83 8.57
CA THR A 65 -16.18 -11.06 9.32
C THR A 65 -15.59 -11.89 10.47
N ILE A 66 -16.43 -12.52 11.29
CA ILE A 66 -15.98 -13.37 12.40
C ILE A 66 -15.10 -14.52 11.88
N ASN A 67 -15.55 -15.20 10.83
CA ASN A 67 -14.82 -16.32 10.23
C ASN A 67 -13.46 -15.89 9.67
N TYR A 68 -13.39 -14.72 9.06
CA TYR A 68 -12.14 -14.18 8.51
C TYR A 68 -11.17 -13.77 9.61
N VAL A 69 -11.65 -13.00 10.59
CA VAL A 69 -10.83 -12.45 11.67
C VAL A 69 -10.27 -13.55 12.58
N GLY A 70 -11.09 -14.52 12.94
CA GLY A 70 -10.64 -15.67 13.73
C GLY A 70 -9.88 -15.29 15.01
N ASN A 71 -8.90 -16.11 15.36
CA ASN A 71 -8.08 -15.93 16.57
C ASN A 71 -6.70 -15.31 16.23
N TYR A 72 -6.71 -14.19 15.50
CA TYR A 72 -5.52 -13.39 15.16
C TYR A 72 -5.60 -12.03 15.86
N ASP A 73 -4.43 -11.47 16.24
CA ASP A 73 -4.32 -10.14 16.86
C ASP A 73 -4.25 -9.04 15.80
N LEU A 74 -3.61 -9.36 14.67
CA LEU A 74 -3.37 -8.45 13.56
C LEU A 74 -3.83 -9.09 12.26
N LEU A 75 -4.61 -8.34 11.49
CA LEU A 75 -5.05 -8.74 10.14
C LEU A 75 -4.48 -7.77 9.12
N VAL A 76 -3.92 -8.34 8.07
CA VAL A 76 -3.32 -7.58 6.96
C VAL A 76 -3.96 -8.00 5.65
N ILE A 77 -4.46 -7.04 4.90
CA ILE A 77 -5.00 -7.24 3.55
C ILE A 77 -4.18 -6.40 2.59
N ASP A 78 -3.35 -7.05 1.80
CA ASP A 78 -2.55 -6.41 0.76
C ASP A 78 -3.37 -6.30 -0.53
N GLU A 79 -3.21 -5.19 -1.28
CA GLU A 79 -4.01 -4.86 -2.49
C GLU A 79 -5.53 -4.91 -2.24
N ALA A 80 -5.95 -4.40 -1.08
CA ALA A 80 -7.33 -4.47 -0.58
C ALA A 80 -8.38 -3.90 -1.56
N GLN A 81 -8.01 -2.93 -2.43
CA GLN A 81 -8.89 -2.36 -3.44
C GLN A 81 -9.42 -3.37 -4.47
N LYS A 82 -8.83 -4.57 -4.55
CA LYS A 82 -9.31 -5.65 -5.43
C LYS A 82 -10.52 -6.39 -4.87
N ILE A 83 -10.84 -6.18 -3.60
CA ILE A 83 -11.99 -6.79 -2.95
C ILE A 83 -13.19 -5.83 -3.08
N PRO A 84 -14.30 -6.26 -3.69
CA PRO A 84 -15.51 -5.45 -3.77
C PRO A 84 -16.04 -5.08 -2.38
N ASN A 85 -16.47 -3.83 -2.20
CA ASN A 85 -17.03 -3.29 -0.94
C ASN A 85 -16.10 -3.45 0.27
N ILE A 86 -14.79 -3.44 0.05
CA ILE A 86 -13.79 -3.66 1.12
C ILE A 86 -13.92 -2.65 2.27
N GLU A 87 -14.36 -1.43 1.99
CA GLU A 87 -14.57 -0.39 3.00
C GLU A 87 -15.66 -0.78 4.01
N LEU A 88 -16.73 -1.42 3.56
CA LEU A 88 -17.79 -1.93 4.44
C LEU A 88 -17.29 -3.12 5.25
N ALA A 89 -16.53 -4.02 4.63
CA ALA A 89 -15.92 -5.15 5.32
C ALA A 89 -14.95 -4.69 6.41
N LEU A 90 -14.07 -3.73 6.10
CA LEU A 90 -13.13 -3.14 7.06
C LEU A 90 -13.86 -2.42 8.20
N LYS A 91 -14.95 -1.68 7.90
CA LYS A 91 -15.80 -1.06 8.91
C LYS A 91 -16.37 -2.10 9.87
N LEU A 92 -16.96 -3.18 9.32
CA LEU A 92 -17.49 -4.27 10.13
C LEU A 92 -16.42 -4.94 11.00
N MET A 93 -15.20 -5.13 10.48
CA MET A 93 -14.08 -5.68 11.24
C MET A 93 -13.74 -4.80 12.45
N VAL A 94 -13.57 -3.50 12.23
CA VAL A 94 -13.24 -2.54 13.29
C VAL A 94 -14.35 -2.44 14.32
N ASP A 95 -15.60 -2.36 13.89
CA ASP A 95 -16.75 -2.20 14.79
C ASP A 95 -17.01 -3.49 15.60
N THR A 96 -16.71 -4.66 15.04
CA THR A 96 -16.92 -5.96 15.70
C THR A 96 -15.76 -6.35 16.63
N PHE A 97 -14.52 -5.94 16.27
CA PHE A 97 -13.31 -6.32 17.00
C PHE A 97 -12.43 -5.10 17.32
N PRO A 98 -12.89 -4.18 18.18
CA PRO A 98 -12.18 -2.93 18.48
C PRO A 98 -10.86 -3.15 19.23
N GLU A 99 -10.62 -4.34 19.77
CA GLU A 99 -9.37 -4.72 20.44
C GLU A 99 -8.26 -5.19 19.50
N LYS A 100 -8.57 -5.45 18.24
CA LYS A 100 -7.63 -5.98 17.24
C LYS A 100 -7.00 -4.89 16.38
N TYR A 101 -5.99 -5.28 15.63
CA TYR A 101 -5.26 -4.42 14.70
C TYR A 101 -5.56 -4.80 13.26
N PHE A 102 -5.68 -3.80 12.40
CA PHE A 102 -6.00 -3.99 11.00
C PHE A 102 -5.07 -3.14 10.14
N ILE A 103 -4.50 -3.73 9.10
CA ILE A 103 -3.72 -3.06 8.08
C ILE A 103 -4.33 -3.39 6.72
N ALA A 104 -4.51 -2.38 5.89
CA ALA A 104 -4.89 -2.56 4.49
C ALA A 104 -3.93 -1.77 3.61
N THR A 105 -3.48 -2.35 2.49
CA THR A 105 -2.74 -1.59 1.50
C THR A 105 -3.58 -1.37 0.27
N GLY A 106 -3.27 -0.29 -0.46
CA GLY A 106 -3.92 -0.02 -1.73
C GLY A 106 -3.07 0.86 -2.63
N SER A 107 -3.26 0.73 -3.95
CA SER A 107 -2.70 1.69 -4.87
C SER A 107 -3.44 3.02 -4.71
N SER A 108 -2.72 4.15 -4.90
CA SER A 108 -3.28 5.52 -4.86
C SER A 108 -4.27 5.81 -5.99
N SER A 109 -4.59 4.81 -6.82
CA SER A 109 -5.64 4.91 -7.80
C SER A 109 -6.99 5.05 -7.08
N PHE A 110 -7.48 6.22 -7.13
CA PHE A 110 -8.78 6.83 -6.89
C PHE A 110 -9.88 6.07 -6.09
N ASP A 111 -9.99 4.74 -6.24
CA ASP A 111 -11.17 4.02 -5.74
C ASP A 111 -11.15 3.77 -4.24
N LEU A 112 -10.02 3.39 -3.67
CA LEU A 112 -9.97 3.13 -2.23
C LEU A 112 -10.01 4.43 -1.41
N ALA A 113 -9.43 5.53 -1.91
CA ALA A 113 -9.42 6.81 -1.22
C ALA A 113 -10.83 7.44 -1.18
N SER A 114 -11.58 7.38 -2.30
CA SER A 114 -12.94 7.92 -2.40
C SER A 114 -13.97 7.03 -1.70
N GLN A 115 -13.88 5.71 -1.84
CA GLN A 115 -14.81 4.76 -1.24
C GLN A 115 -14.64 4.67 0.29
N THR A 116 -13.39 4.75 0.80
CA THR A 116 -13.15 4.73 2.24
C THR A 116 -13.36 6.06 2.95
N ALA A 117 -13.58 7.16 2.19
CA ALA A 117 -13.68 8.50 2.79
C ALA A 117 -14.85 8.60 3.79
N GLU A 118 -16.03 8.14 3.41
CA GLU A 118 -17.23 8.24 4.26
C GLU A 118 -17.38 7.07 5.24
N SER A 119 -17.22 5.83 4.76
CA SER A 119 -17.49 4.63 5.55
C SER A 119 -16.53 4.40 6.71
N LEU A 120 -15.26 4.82 6.57
CA LEU A 120 -14.22 4.67 7.59
C LEU A 120 -13.86 5.97 8.33
N THR A 121 -14.72 6.99 8.28
CA THR A 121 -14.50 8.24 9.03
C THR A 121 -14.34 7.95 10.52
N GLY A 122 -13.25 8.45 11.12
CA GLY A 122 -12.90 8.19 12.53
C GLY A 122 -12.31 6.80 12.82
N ARG A 123 -12.40 5.85 11.87
CA ARG A 123 -11.97 4.45 12.01
C ARG A 123 -10.70 4.10 11.27
N LYS A 124 -10.04 5.07 10.62
CA LYS A 124 -8.82 4.84 9.87
C LYS A 124 -7.70 5.77 10.29
N ASN A 125 -6.47 5.28 10.17
CA ASN A 125 -5.25 6.07 10.05
C ASN A 125 -4.72 5.86 8.63
N VAL A 126 -4.11 6.88 8.05
CA VAL A 126 -3.60 6.81 6.68
C VAL A 126 -2.11 7.09 6.66
N ILE A 127 -1.39 6.33 5.89
CA ILE A 127 0.00 6.55 5.50
C ILE A 127 0.06 6.65 3.99
N ASP A 128 0.57 7.77 3.48
CA ASP A 128 0.90 7.90 2.07
C ASP A 128 2.37 7.54 1.86
N LEU A 129 2.61 6.45 1.13
CA LEU A 129 3.93 5.97 0.81
C LEU A 129 4.35 6.47 -0.58
N TYR A 130 5.31 7.36 -0.60
CA TYR A 130 5.91 7.93 -1.81
C TYR A 130 7.16 7.15 -2.25
N PRO A 131 7.68 7.35 -3.47
CA PRO A 131 9.02 6.91 -3.85
C PRO A 131 10.05 7.34 -2.81
N ILE A 132 11.23 6.72 -2.82
CA ILE A 132 12.24 6.92 -1.79
C ILE A 132 12.69 8.38 -1.79
N SER A 133 12.62 9.02 -0.63
CA SER A 133 13.01 10.41 -0.46
C SER A 133 14.54 10.56 -0.37
N GLN A 134 15.05 11.75 -0.72
CA GLN A 134 16.47 12.08 -0.53
C GLN A 134 16.89 11.96 0.94
N PHE A 135 15.98 12.23 1.86
CA PHE A 135 16.23 12.06 3.30
C PHE A 135 16.36 10.59 3.71
N GLU A 136 15.63 9.67 3.08
CA GLU A 136 15.81 8.23 3.29
C GLU A 136 17.16 7.76 2.75
N LEU A 137 17.56 8.25 1.57
CA LEU A 137 18.86 7.96 0.95
C LEU A 137 20.03 8.50 1.75
N SER A 138 19.91 9.70 2.33
CA SER A 138 21.01 10.33 3.09
C SER A 138 21.41 9.59 4.36
N LYS A 139 20.68 8.55 4.77
CA LYS A 139 21.07 7.67 5.87
C LYS A 139 22.15 6.69 5.50
N ASP A 140 22.23 6.31 4.23
CA ASP A 140 23.13 5.28 3.72
C ASP A 140 24.14 5.85 2.70
N ILE A 141 23.87 7.03 2.13
CA ILE A 141 24.64 7.67 1.06
C ILE A 141 25.10 9.05 1.53
N SER A 142 26.35 9.39 1.28
CA SER A 142 26.91 10.70 1.64
C SER A 142 26.26 11.84 0.85
N ARG A 143 26.31 13.04 1.43
CA ARG A 143 25.75 14.24 0.78
C ARG A 143 26.39 14.51 -0.59
N ASP A 144 27.72 14.38 -0.67
CA ASP A 144 28.45 14.63 -1.92
C ASP A 144 28.04 13.62 -3.00
N GLU A 145 27.89 12.37 -2.64
CA GLU A 145 27.43 11.32 -3.55
C GLU A 145 26.00 11.55 -4.03
N LEU A 146 25.09 12.03 -3.14
CA LEU A 146 23.73 12.42 -3.53
C LEU A 146 23.72 13.59 -4.50
N ILE A 147 24.64 14.56 -4.32
CA ILE A 147 24.81 15.71 -5.25
C ILE A 147 25.28 15.20 -6.62
N HIS A 148 26.24 14.30 -6.66
CA HIS A 148 26.70 13.69 -7.94
C HIS A 148 25.60 12.92 -8.67
N GLN A 149 24.63 12.36 -7.95
CA GLN A 149 23.53 11.61 -8.53
C GLN A 149 22.29 12.48 -8.85
N ILE A 150 22.31 13.79 -8.61
CA ILE A 150 21.15 14.68 -8.71
C ILE A 150 20.52 14.64 -10.11
N GLU A 151 21.31 14.61 -11.16
CA GLU A 151 20.83 14.51 -12.54
C GLU A 151 20.07 13.21 -12.77
N SER A 152 20.58 12.09 -12.26
CA SER A 152 19.92 10.79 -12.34
C SER A 152 18.56 10.81 -11.61
N PHE A 153 18.50 11.44 -10.45
CA PHE A 153 17.22 11.56 -9.71
C PHE A 153 16.20 12.45 -10.43
N LEU A 154 16.67 13.52 -11.07
CA LEU A 154 15.78 14.42 -11.82
C LEU A 154 15.22 13.75 -13.09
N ILE A 155 16.01 12.91 -13.76
CA ILE A 155 15.59 12.23 -15.00
C ILE A 155 14.78 10.96 -14.70
N TYR A 156 15.24 10.12 -13.77
CA TYR A 156 14.70 8.77 -13.55
C TYR A 156 13.86 8.64 -12.29
N GLY A 157 13.87 9.65 -11.40
CA GLY A 157 13.16 9.58 -10.13
C GLY A 157 13.80 8.64 -9.12
N SER A 158 13.05 8.27 -8.10
CA SER A 158 13.53 7.51 -6.93
C SER A 158 12.62 6.32 -6.57
N TYR A 159 12.01 5.70 -7.55
CA TYR A 159 11.33 4.42 -7.32
C TYR A 159 12.35 3.34 -6.90
N PRO A 160 12.00 2.44 -5.97
CA PRO A 160 12.92 1.40 -5.51
C PRO A 160 13.56 0.62 -6.65
N ASP A 161 12.76 0.20 -7.63
CA ASP A 161 13.25 -0.59 -8.78
C ASP A 161 14.18 0.22 -9.69
N VAL A 162 14.01 1.54 -9.80
CA VAL A 162 14.90 2.43 -10.54
C VAL A 162 16.23 2.59 -9.82
N LEU A 163 16.20 2.73 -8.50
CA LEU A 163 17.41 2.89 -7.68
C LEU A 163 18.27 1.61 -7.64
N ASN A 164 17.67 0.46 -7.85
CA ASN A 164 18.38 -0.82 -7.93
C ASN A 164 19.12 -1.04 -9.26
N GLN A 165 18.88 -0.17 -10.27
CA GLN A 165 19.54 -0.29 -11.57
C GLN A 165 20.84 0.50 -11.60
N THR A 166 21.87 -0.09 -12.23
CA THR A 166 23.20 0.51 -12.32
C THR A 166 23.40 1.32 -13.60
N THR A 167 22.73 0.93 -14.69
CA THR A 167 22.88 1.60 -15.99
C THR A 167 21.67 2.46 -16.35
N TYR A 168 21.91 3.53 -17.10
CA TYR A 168 20.84 4.41 -17.60
C TYR A 168 19.81 3.66 -18.45
N LEU A 169 20.26 2.71 -19.26
CA LEU A 169 19.39 1.91 -20.12
C LEU A 169 18.41 1.05 -19.31
N GLU A 170 18.86 0.47 -18.20
CA GLU A 170 18.02 -0.32 -17.30
C GLU A 170 17.02 0.57 -16.56
N LYS A 171 17.45 1.73 -16.06
CA LYS A 171 16.57 2.73 -15.45
C LYS A 171 15.45 3.15 -16.39
N GLU A 172 15.80 3.44 -17.64
CA GLU A 172 14.84 3.80 -18.68
C GLU A 172 13.81 2.69 -18.94
N LYS A 173 14.25 1.43 -19.01
CA LYS A 173 13.35 0.27 -19.16
C LYS A 173 12.36 0.17 -18.01
N VAL A 174 12.83 0.32 -16.76
CA VAL A 174 11.97 0.27 -15.57
C VAL A 174 10.94 1.40 -15.62
N ILE A 175 11.35 2.62 -15.96
CA ILE A 175 10.41 3.76 -16.07
C ILE A 175 9.37 3.52 -17.15
N LYS A 176 9.77 3.03 -18.33
CA LYS A 176 8.83 2.68 -19.41
C LYS A 176 7.83 1.62 -18.95
N GLN A 177 8.26 0.61 -18.20
CA GLN A 177 7.35 -0.40 -17.63
C GLN A 177 6.39 0.21 -16.62
N LEU A 178 6.88 1.07 -15.72
CA LEU A 178 6.04 1.81 -14.77
C LEU A 178 5.00 2.66 -15.51
N THR A 179 5.42 3.44 -16.48
CA THR A 179 4.55 4.32 -17.27
C THR A 179 3.48 3.52 -18.03
N ASN A 180 3.87 2.46 -18.72
CA ASN A 180 2.95 1.63 -19.50
C ASN A 180 1.93 0.90 -18.61
N SER A 181 2.33 0.44 -17.44
CA SER A 181 1.43 -0.25 -16.51
C SER A 181 0.42 0.69 -15.81
N TYR A 182 0.68 2.00 -15.80
CA TYR A 182 -0.13 2.99 -15.08
C TYR A 182 -0.89 3.96 -15.97
N LEU A 183 -0.17 4.65 -16.85
CA LEU A 183 -0.76 5.76 -17.61
C LEU A 183 -1.64 5.24 -18.75
N LEU A 184 -1.24 4.20 -19.45
CA LEU A 184 -2.04 3.66 -20.56
C LEU A 184 -3.33 3.01 -20.07
N ASN A 185 -3.32 2.30 -18.93
CA ASN A 185 -4.55 1.74 -18.37
C ASN A 185 -5.51 2.83 -17.84
N TYR A 186 -4.99 3.99 -17.41
CA TYR A 186 -5.82 5.10 -16.93
C TYR A 186 -6.46 5.87 -18.06
N TYR A 187 -5.78 6.06 -19.18
CA TYR A 187 -6.31 6.79 -20.35
C TYR A 187 -7.22 5.95 -21.23
N CYS A 188 -7.05 4.63 -21.28
CA CYS A 188 -7.90 3.75 -22.08
C CYS A 188 -9.30 3.49 -21.48
N PHE A 189 -9.56 3.82 -20.20
CA PHE A 189 -10.84 3.57 -19.54
C PHE A 189 -11.74 4.79 -19.35
N LYS A 190 -11.44 5.96 -19.96
CA LYS A 190 -12.39 7.08 -20.04
C LYS A 190 -12.77 7.38 -21.50
N PRO A 191 -13.86 6.78 -22.03
CA PRO A 191 -14.33 7.06 -23.39
C PRO A 191 -15.09 8.38 -23.54
N SER A 192 -14.96 9.35 -22.67
CA SER A 192 -15.79 10.58 -22.71
C SER A 192 -15.10 11.84 -23.25
N TRP A 193 -13.90 11.72 -23.86
CA TRP A 193 -13.19 12.86 -24.49
C TRP A 193 -12.81 12.64 -25.97
N CYS A 194 -13.40 11.63 -26.62
CA CYS A 194 -13.36 11.46 -28.06
C CYS A 194 -14.77 11.62 -28.63
N ALA A 195 -15.30 12.86 -28.61
CA ALA A 195 -16.39 13.33 -29.41
C ALA A 195 -16.19 14.83 -29.64
#